data_84299a58dcbcc912d4db20010594e7ee
#
_entry.id   84299a58dcbcc912d4db20010594e7ee
#
_cell.length_a   1.000
_cell.length_b   1.000
_cell.length_c   1.000
_cell.angle_alpha   90.00
_cell.angle_beta   90.00
_cell.angle_gamma   90.00
#
_symmetry.space_group_name_H-M   'P 1'
#
loop_
_entity.id
_entity.type
_entity.pdbx_description
1 polymer ?
#
loop_
_entity_poly.entity_id
_entity_poly.type
_entity_poly.pdbx_seq_one_letter_code
_entity_poly.pdbx_strand_id
1 'polypeptide(L)'
;GHNYFPMIVNSDERQWTWMDEGLNTFLQYLTEQEWERGYPSWRGPAYRIVDYMKGDKSRIRPIMTNSESIWQFGNNAYGKPATALNILRETVMGRELFDYAFKTYAQRWMFKHPSPEDFFRTMEDASGVDLDWFWRGWFYSTDHVDIAIDRVQWFQVNTQNPQVEKGLAKEERAAAPQYIGDVRNKSMETAVDRDPRLK
;
A
#
# COMPACT_ATOMS: atom_id res chain seq x y z
N GLY A 1 8.35 -8.90 11.65
CA GLY A 1 8.63 -7.55 11.22
C GLY A 1 9.23 -6.70 12.31
N HIS A 2 8.60 -6.59 13.49
CA HIS A 2 8.98 -5.65 14.57
C HIS A 2 10.42 -5.82 15.11
N ASN A 3 11.05 -6.96 14.91
CA ASN A 3 12.48 -7.11 15.21
C ASN A 3 13.37 -6.21 14.35
N TYR A 4 12.87 -5.73 13.21
CA TYR A 4 13.57 -4.80 12.34
C TYR A 4 13.04 -3.36 12.48
N PHE A 5 11.75 -3.17 12.29
CA PHE A 5 11.03 -1.93 12.57
C PHE A 5 10.04 -2.19 13.72
N PRO A 6 10.18 -1.56 14.91
CA PRO A 6 11.09 -0.48 15.23
C PRO A 6 12.39 -0.91 15.97
N MET A 7 12.72 -2.19 16.10
CA MET A 7 13.82 -2.61 16.97
C MET A 7 15.22 -2.21 16.44
N ILE A 8 15.48 -2.42 15.14
CA ILE A 8 16.76 -2.04 14.53
C ILE A 8 16.72 -0.60 14.01
N VAL A 9 15.65 -0.22 13.32
CA VAL A 9 15.37 1.16 12.92
C VAL A 9 14.29 1.68 13.84
N ASN A 10 14.68 2.29 14.95
CA ASN A 10 13.76 2.71 15.99
C ASN A 10 12.94 3.94 15.56
N SER A 11 11.76 4.08 16.15
CA SER A 11 10.90 5.25 15.98
C SER A 11 10.19 5.59 17.27
N ASP A 12 9.76 6.85 17.43
CA ASP A 12 8.90 7.25 18.54
C ASP A 12 7.44 6.88 18.23
N GLU A 13 7.09 5.64 18.49
CA GLU A 13 5.73 5.10 18.26
C GLU A 13 4.64 5.78 19.10
N ARG A 14 5.03 6.42 20.20
CA ARG A 14 4.12 7.21 21.04
C ARG A 14 3.65 8.48 20.33
N GLN A 15 4.47 9.03 19.44
CA GLN A 15 4.11 10.16 18.62
C GLN A 15 3.61 9.72 17.23
N TRP A 16 4.34 8.81 16.57
CA TRP A 16 4.10 8.43 15.17
C TRP A 16 4.02 6.91 15.03
N THR A 17 2.90 6.34 15.47
CA THR A 17 2.70 4.90 15.47
C THR A 17 2.80 4.26 14.08
N TRP A 18 2.56 5.02 13.02
CA TRP A 18 2.68 4.52 11.66
C TRP A 18 4.12 4.14 11.25
N MET A 19 5.13 4.73 11.88
CA MET A 19 6.53 4.39 11.62
C MET A 19 6.89 3.01 12.17
N ASP A 20 6.20 2.56 13.17
CA ASP A 20 6.22 1.18 13.65
C ASP A 20 5.25 0.32 12.83
N GLU A 21 3.97 0.48 13.04
CA GLU A 21 2.93 -0.41 12.56
C GLU A 21 2.71 -0.34 11.05
N GLY A 22 2.82 0.84 10.47
CA GLY A 22 2.63 1.06 9.04
C GLY A 22 3.79 0.50 8.22
N LEU A 23 5.03 0.76 8.62
CA LEU A 23 6.21 0.20 7.94
C LEU A 23 6.24 -1.32 8.04
N ASN A 24 5.91 -1.89 9.20
CA ASN A 24 5.82 -3.33 9.36
C ASN A 24 4.70 -3.96 8.52
N THR A 25 3.53 -3.33 8.47
CA THR A 25 2.41 -3.84 7.66
C THR A 25 2.76 -3.82 6.17
N PHE A 26 3.46 -2.79 5.71
CA PHE A 26 3.96 -2.74 4.34
C PHE A 26 4.96 -3.87 4.06
N LEU A 27 5.94 -4.08 4.92
CA LEU A 27 6.92 -5.15 4.78
C LEU A 27 6.30 -6.55 4.93
N GLN A 28 5.30 -6.69 5.81
CA GLN A 28 4.54 -7.92 5.93
C GLN A 28 3.90 -8.28 4.59
N TYR A 29 3.23 -7.33 3.94
CA TYR A 29 2.64 -7.55 2.62
C TYR A 29 3.70 -8.01 1.60
N LEU A 30 4.85 -7.34 1.52
CA LEU A 30 5.92 -7.75 0.61
C LEU A 30 6.43 -9.16 0.92
N THR A 31 6.60 -9.47 2.21
CA THR A 31 7.07 -10.80 2.66
C THR A 31 6.06 -11.90 2.33
N GLU A 32 4.78 -11.64 2.50
CA GLU A 32 3.70 -12.58 2.15
C GLU A 32 3.71 -12.90 0.66
N GLN A 33 3.87 -11.90 -0.20
CA GLN A 33 3.93 -12.07 -1.65
C GLN A 33 5.25 -12.74 -2.12
N GLU A 34 6.35 -12.49 -1.43
CA GLU A 34 7.66 -13.10 -1.68
C GLU A 34 7.69 -14.58 -1.24
N TRP A 35 6.94 -14.93 -0.21
CA TRP A 35 6.84 -16.29 0.29
C TRP A 35 5.94 -17.17 -0.57
N GLU A 36 4.70 -16.69 -0.82
CA GLU A 36 3.69 -17.43 -1.56
C GLU A 36 3.03 -16.54 -2.62
N ARG A 37 3.14 -16.95 -3.87
CA ARG A 37 2.56 -16.22 -4.99
C ARG A 37 1.05 -16.13 -4.87
N GLY A 38 0.53 -14.89 -4.84
CA GLY A 38 -0.90 -14.64 -4.70
C GLY A 38 -1.44 -14.83 -3.29
N TYR A 39 -0.57 -14.78 -2.27
CA TYR A 39 -0.98 -14.81 -0.87
C TYR A 39 -2.13 -13.80 -0.61
N PRO A 40 -3.22 -14.20 0.05
CA PRO A 40 -4.39 -13.35 0.21
C PRO A 40 -4.20 -12.29 1.30
N SER A 41 -3.29 -11.35 1.08
CA SER A 41 -2.94 -10.31 2.05
C SER A 41 -4.14 -9.44 2.45
N TRP A 42 -4.22 -9.15 3.74
CA TRP A 42 -5.31 -8.32 4.31
C TRP A 42 -5.11 -6.83 4.07
N ARG A 43 -3.86 -6.38 3.99
CA ARG A 43 -3.46 -4.99 3.85
C ARG A 43 -2.36 -4.86 2.80
N GLY A 44 -2.14 -3.65 2.31
CA GLY A 44 -1.11 -3.35 1.31
C GLY A 44 -1.70 -2.97 -0.04
N PRO A 45 -2.43 -3.83 -0.76
CA PRO A 45 -3.05 -3.46 -2.02
C PRO A 45 -4.06 -2.32 -1.90
N ALA A 46 -4.08 -1.40 -2.87
CA ALA A 46 -4.93 -0.22 -2.85
C ALA A 46 -6.42 -0.53 -2.68
N TYR A 47 -6.92 -1.61 -3.28
CA TYR A 47 -8.32 -2.00 -3.17
C TYR A 47 -8.73 -2.40 -1.73
N ARG A 48 -7.80 -2.76 -0.86
CA ARG A 48 -8.08 -3.15 0.53
C ARG A 48 -8.43 -1.98 1.43
N ILE A 49 -8.07 -0.75 1.06
CA ILE A 49 -8.38 0.45 1.86
C ILE A 49 -9.67 1.15 1.42
N VAL A 50 -10.29 0.71 0.31
CA VAL A 50 -11.43 1.41 -0.31
C VAL A 50 -12.61 1.55 0.65
N ASP A 51 -12.98 0.50 1.37
CA ASP A 51 -14.11 0.55 2.30
C ASP A 51 -13.88 1.56 3.44
N TYR A 52 -12.66 1.64 3.94
CA TYR A 52 -12.29 2.65 4.92
C TYR A 52 -12.36 4.06 4.33
N MET A 53 -11.82 4.27 3.13
CA MET A 53 -11.80 5.58 2.47
C MET A 53 -13.19 6.05 2.04
N LYS A 54 -14.13 5.14 1.75
CA LYS A 54 -15.54 5.44 1.48
C LYS A 54 -16.37 5.67 2.74
N GLY A 55 -15.88 5.24 3.89
CA GLY A 55 -16.60 5.28 5.16
C GLY A 55 -16.81 6.68 5.73
N ASP A 56 -17.07 6.75 7.02
CA ASP A 56 -17.31 8.00 7.74
C ASP A 56 -16.07 8.91 7.72
N LYS A 57 -16.15 9.98 6.95
CA LYS A 57 -15.07 10.97 6.77
C LYS A 57 -14.62 11.61 8.09
N SER A 58 -15.53 11.74 9.05
CA SER A 58 -15.20 12.32 10.38
C SER A 58 -14.24 11.43 11.18
N ARG A 59 -14.12 10.15 10.81
CA ARG A 59 -13.30 9.15 11.48
C ARG A 59 -11.97 8.85 10.77
N ILE A 60 -11.78 9.40 9.58
CA ILE A 60 -10.49 9.35 8.87
C ILE A 60 -9.55 10.37 9.50
N ARG A 61 -8.29 10.00 9.68
CA ARG A 61 -7.25 10.88 10.22
C ARG A 61 -6.03 10.88 9.30
N PRO A 62 -5.26 11.99 9.28
CA PRO A 62 -3.94 11.98 8.69
C PRO A 62 -3.07 10.86 9.29
N ILE A 63 -2.20 10.26 8.49
CA ILE A 63 -1.26 9.24 8.97
C ILE A 63 -0.36 9.82 10.09
N MET A 64 -0.01 11.12 9.99
CA MET A 64 0.81 11.84 10.96
C MET A 64 0.08 12.18 12.27
N THR A 65 -1.16 11.74 12.45
CA THR A 65 -1.88 11.97 13.70
C THR A 65 -1.16 11.31 14.87
N ASN A 66 -1.03 12.05 15.98
CA ASN A 66 -0.43 11.55 17.22
C ASN A 66 -1.16 10.29 17.70
N SER A 67 -0.41 9.31 18.17
CA SER A 67 -0.89 7.98 18.54
C SER A 67 -2.01 7.99 19.58
N GLU A 68 -2.03 8.96 20.48
CA GLU A 68 -3.07 9.08 21.53
C GLU A 68 -4.38 9.69 21.02
N SER A 69 -4.35 10.33 19.84
CA SER A 69 -5.51 10.99 19.21
C SER A 69 -6.05 10.24 18.00
N ILE A 70 -5.44 9.14 17.63
CA ILE A 70 -5.79 8.41 16.41
C ILE A 70 -7.05 7.57 16.60
N TRP A 71 -7.99 7.72 15.68
CA TRP A 71 -9.21 6.93 15.62
C TRP A 71 -9.06 5.80 14.60
N GLN A 72 -9.88 4.75 14.71
CA GLN A 72 -9.77 3.58 13.82
C GLN A 72 -8.32 3.11 13.68
N PHE A 73 -7.68 2.82 14.80
CA PHE A 73 -6.26 2.52 14.92
C PHE A 73 -5.77 1.53 13.86
N GLY A 74 -6.49 0.42 13.65
CA GLY A 74 -6.13 -0.60 12.68
C GLY A 74 -6.05 -0.09 11.23
N ASN A 75 -6.88 0.90 10.86
CA ASN A 75 -6.83 1.48 9.53
C ASN A 75 -5.81 2.62 9.43
N ASN A 76 -5.80 3.53 10.41
CA ASN A 76 -4.97 4.73 10.36
C ASN A 76 -3.50 4.44 10.66
N ALA A 77 -3.19 3.52 11.57
CA ALA A 77 -1.81 3.17 11.92
C ALA A 77 -1.19 2.10 11.01
N TYR A 78 -1.99 1.15 10.52
CA TYR A 78 -1.53 -0.02 9.77
C TYR A 78 -1.91 0.07 8.28
N GLY A 79 -3.21 0.06 7.98
CA GLY A 79 -3.71 -0.12 6.63
C GLY A 79 -3.40 1.05 5.70
N LYS A 80 -3.72 2.27 6.12
CA LYS A 80 -3.54 3.47 5.30
C LYS A 80 -2.07 3.75 4.97
N PRO A 81 -1.12 3.75 5.94
CA PRO A 81 0.29 3.96 5.62
C PRO A 81 0.87 2.82 4.76
N ALA A 82 0.52 1.56 5.03
CA ALA A 82 0.98 0.45 4.19
C ALA A 82 0.47 0.56 2.76
N THR A 83 -0.78 0.98 2.56
CA THR A 83 -1.34 1.24 1.23
C THR A 83 -0.63 2.41 0.54
N ALA A 84 -0.38 3.51 1.26
CA ALA A 84 0.35 4.66 0.72
C ALA A 84 1.73 4.24 0.20
N LEU A 85 2.51 3.51 1.01
CA LEU A 85 3.83 3.02 0.61
C LEU A 85 3.76 2.05 -0.57
N ASN A 86 2.74 1.21 -0.63
CA ASN A 86 2.57 0.30 -1.74
C ASN A 86 2.20 1.04 -3.04
N ILE A 87 1.36 2.06 -2.98
CA ILE A 87 1.07 2.94 -4.13
C ILE A 87 2.33 3.69 -4.56
N LEU A 88 3.11 4.20 -3.61
CA LEU A 88 4.37 4.87 -3.90
C LEU A 88 5.33 3.94 -4.64
N ARG A 89 5.45 2.69 -4.19
CA ARG A 89 6.29 1.65 -4.79
C ARG A 89 5.80 1.21 -6.18
N GLU A 90 4.50 0.94 -6.31
CA GLU A 90 3.96 0.33 -7.53
C GLU A 90 3.68 1.34 -8.65
N THR A 91 3.29 2.57 -8.28
CA THR A 91 2.71 3.53 -9.24
C THR A 91 3.58 4.78 -9.42
N VAL A 92 4.11 5.33 -8.34
CA VAL A 92 4.80 6.63 -8.39
C VAL A 92 6.27 6.47 -8.73
N MET A 93 7.01 5.67 -7.95
CA MET A 93 8.46 5.51 -8.12
C MET A 93 8.85 4.31 -8.99
N GLY A 94 8.06 3.26 -8.99
CA GLY A 94 8.45 1.95 -9.49
C GLY A 94 9.23 1.14 -8.44
N ARG A 95 9.19 -0.19 -8.57
CA ARG A 95 9.73 -1.11 -7.56
C ARG A 95 11.23 -0.93 -7.31
N GLU A 96 12.02 -0.84 -8.38
CA GLU A 96 13.47 -0.77 -8.26
C GLU A 96 13.93 0.46 -7.49
N LEU A 97 13.41 1.63 -7.88
CA LEU A 97 13.81 2.90 -7.27
C LEU A 97 13.32 3.02 -5.83
N PHE A 98 12.07 2.63 -5.59
CA PHE A 98 11.52 2.60 -4.23
C PHE A 98 12.33 1.66 -3.33
N ASP A 99 12.57 0.43 -3.77
CA ASP A 99 13.29 -0.58 -2.98
C ASP A 99 14.73 -0.14 -2.67
N TYR A 100 15.39 0.54 -3.61
CA TYR A 100 16.69 1.15 -3.37
C TYR A 100 16.63 2.23 -2.30
N ALA A 101 15.68 3.17 -2.40
CA ALA A 101 15.52 4.25 -1.44
C ALA A 101 15.14 3.72 -0.05
N PHE A 102 14.24 2.76 0.03
CA PHE A 102 13.82 2.14 1.28
C PHE A 102 14.95 1.35 1.96
N LYS A 103 15.76 0.62 1.20
CA LYS A 103 16.97 -0.04 1.73
C LYS A 103 17.99 0.99 2.24
N THR A 104 18.14 2.10 1.52
CA THR A 104 19.00 3.22 1.95
C THR A 104 18.52 3.80 3.28
N TYR A 105 17.20 3.99 3.44
CA TYR A 105 16.62 4.42 4.71
C TYR A 105 16.96 3.43 5.83
N ALA A 106 16.69 2.15 5.64
CA ALA A 106 16.97 1.12 6.64
C ALA A 106 18.45 1.10 7.05
N GLN A 107 19.37 1.16 6.09
CA GLN A 107 20.83 1.16 6.35
C GLN A 107 21.30 2.44 7.03
N ARG A 108 20.83 3.61 6.59
CA ARG A 108 21.22 4.92 7.13
C ARG A 108 20.78 5.09 8.59
N TRP A 109 19.61 4.56 8.91
CA TRP A 109 18.97 4.76 10.21
C TRP A 109 19.05 3.54 11.15
N MET A 110 19.72 2.48 10.74
CA MET A 110 19.99 1.32 11.59
C MET A 110 20.65 1.75 12.91
N PHE A 111 20.08 1.30 14.03
CA PHE A 111 20.48 1.64 15.41
C PHE A 111 20.38 3.14 15.75
N LYS A 112 19.53 3.86 15.06
CA LYS A 112 19.21 5.27 15.28
C LYS A 112 17.70 5.46 15.46
N HIS A 113 17.29 6.70 15.68
CA HIS A 113 15.91 7.09 15.98
C HIS A 113 15.40 8.12 14.97
N PRO A 114 15.09 7.72 13.74
CA PRO A 114 14.57 8.64 12.73
C PRO A 114 13.19 9.16 13.08
N SER A 115 12.96 10.41 12.72
CA SER A 115 11.63 11.03 12.67
C SER A 115 10.94 10.74 11.33
N PRO A 116 9.63 11.05 11.18
CA PRO A 116 8.97 11.01 9.89
C PRO A 116 9.67 11.81 8.80
N GLU A 117 10.17 12.99 9.15
CA GLU A 117 10.88 13.88 8.23
C GLU A 117 12.20 13.25 7.75
N ASP A 118 12.88 12.49 8.60
CA ASP A 118 14.08 11.74 8.24
C ASP A 118 13.78 10.64 7.24
N PHE A 119 12.62 9.98 7.41
CA PHE A 119 12.13 9.00 6.44
C PHE A 119 11.85 9.66 5.10
N PHE A 120 11.03 10.71 5.07
CA PHE A 120 10.64 11.41 3.84
C PHE A 120 11.88 11.93 3.09
N ARG A 121 12.74 12.64 3.80
CA ARG A 121 13.98 13.19 3.25
C ARG A 121 14.92 12.12 2.72
N THR A 122 15.03 10.99 3.41
CA THR A 122 15.88 9.89 2.96
C THR A 122 15.34 9.24 1.69
N MET A 123 14.02 9.09 1.59
CA MET A 123 13.40 8.55 0.38
C MET A 123 13.64 9.47 -0.83
N GLU A 124 13.55 10.77 -0.65
CA GLU A 124 13.80 11.77 -1.70
C GLU A 124 15.29 11.87 -2.07
N ASP A 125 16.18 11.98 -1.07
CA ASP A 125 17.63 12.04 -1.29
C ASP A 125 18.15 10.82 -2.06
N ALA A 126 17.68 9.63 -1.69
CA ALA A 126 18.16 8.40 -2.30
C ALA A 126 17.58 8.17 -3.70
N SER A 127 16.36 8.60 -3.95
CA SER A 127 15.70 8.42 -5.24
C SER A 127 15.92 9.56 -6.22
N GLY A 128 16.24 10.77 -5.73
CA GLY A 128 16.28 11.99 -6.52
C GLY A 128 14.91 12.46 -7.02
N VAL A 129 13.82 11.95 -6.42
CA VAL A 129 12.45 12.29 -6.80
C VAL A 129 11.85 13.23 -5.75
N ASP A 130 11.23 14.32 -6.20
CA ASP A 130 10.43 15.20 -5.36
C ASP A 130 9.10 14.51 -5.02
N LEU A 131 8.92 14.20 -3.74
CA LEU A 131 7.75 13.52 -3.20
C LEU A 131 6.96 14.38 -2.21
N ASP A 132 7.27 15.67 -2.07
CA ASP A 132 6.58 16.59 -1.15
C ASP A 132 5.06 16.56 -1.32
N TRP A 133 4.60 16.54 -2.57
CA TRP A 133 3.17 16.45 -2.90
C TRP A 133 2.53 15.15 -2.39
N PHE A 134 3.28 14.04 -2.46
CA PHE A 134 2.81 12.72 -2.02
C PHE A 134 2.70 12.66 -0.49
N TRP A 135 3.76 13.11 0.21
CA TRP A 135 3.78 13.16 1.67
C TRP A 135 2.67 14.05 2.20
N ARG A 136 2.52 15.26 1.64
CA ARG A 136 1.46 16.19 2.01
C ARG A 136 0.08 15.55 1.87
N GLY A 137 -0.22 14.96 0.73
CA GLY A 137 -1.53 14.37 0.45
C GLY A 137 -1.83 13.14 1.32
N TRP A 138 -0.92 12.18 1.40
CA TRP A 138 -1.16 10.93 2.10
C TRP A 138 -0.97 11.01 3.60
N PHE A 139 0.07 11.70 4.07
CA PHE A 139 0.48 11.66 5.48
C PHE A 139 -0.06 12.81 6.31
N TYR A 140 -0.18 14.01 5.74
CA TYR A 140 -0.59 15.20 6.47
C TYR A 140 -2.03 15.61 6.28
N SER A 141 -2.73 15.08 5.28
CA SER A 141 -4.14 15.39 5.03
C SER A 141 -5.03 14.15 5.00
N THR A 142 -6.34 14.37 4.97
CA THR A 142 -7.35 13.35 4.74
C THR A 142 -7.97 13.47 3.36
N ASP A 143 -7.45 14.35 2.53
CA ASP A 143 -7.91 14.55 1.16
C ASP A 143 -7.70 13.29 0.34
N HIS A 144 -8.52 13.12 -0.66
CA HIS A 144 -8.44 12.02 -1.61
C HIS A 144 -8.82 12.53 -2.99
N VAL A 145 -8.28 11.88 -3.99
CA VAL A 145 -8.66 12.16 -5.37
C VAL A 145 -10.07 11.61 -5.58
N ASP A 146 -10.98 12.48 -5.98
CA ASP A 146 -12.33 12.13 -6.37
C ASP A 146 -12.48 12.37 -7.87
N ILE A 147 -12.43 11.28 -8.63
CA ILE A 147 -12.64 11.32 -10.08
C ILE A 147 -14.04 10.83 -10.34
N ALA A 148 -14.91 11.73 -10.74
CA ALA A 148 -16.26 11.40 -11.15
C ALA A 148 -16.35 11.35 -12.69
N ILE A 149 -16.92 10.28 -13.20
CA ILE A 149 -17.43 10.24 -14.58
C ILE A 149 -18.90 10.63 -14.50
N ASP A 150 -19.23 11.81 -15.01
CA ASP A 150 -20.59 12.36 -14.93
C ASP A 150 -21.60 11.45 -15.63
N ARG A 151 -21.24 10.90 -16.78
CA ARG A 151 -22.13 10.01 -17.51
C ARG A 151 -21.37 9.10 -18.49
N VAL A 152 -21.50 7.79 -18.30
CA VAL A 152 -21.21 6.79 -19.33
C VAL A 152 -22.53 6.13 -19.72
N GLN A 153 -22.93 6.23 -20.97
CA GLN A 153 -24.05 5.45 -21.51
C GLN A 153 -23.51 4.29 -22.32
N TRP A 154 -23.68 3.12 -21.76
CA TRP A 154 -23.40 1.88 -22.46
C TRP A 154 -24.73 1.14 -22.66
N PHE A 155 -25.01 0.80 -23.91
CA PHE A 155 -26.24 0.07 -24.26
C PHE A 155 -25.86 -1.36 -24.60
N GLN A 156 -26.16 -2.28 -23.73
CA GLN A 156 -26.11 -3.69 -24.03
C GLN A 156 -27.55 -4.14 -24.39
N VAL A 157 -27.69 -4.69 -25.57
CA VAL A 157 -28.96 -5.32 -25.95
C VAL A 157 -29.10 -6.61 -25.17
N ASN A 158 -30.06 -6.66 -24.23
CA ASN A 158 -30.37 -7.88 -23.51
C ASN A 158 -31.00 -8.87 -24.49
N THR A 159 -30.37 -10.01 -24.68
CA THR A 159 -30.81 -11.03 -25.61
C THR A 159 -32.04 -11.79 -25.12
N GLN A 160 -32.47 -11.56 -23.87
CA GLN A 160 -33.52 -12.32 -23.19
C GLN A 160 -33.23 -13.84 -23.07
N ASN A 161 -32.03 -14.25 -23.44
CA ASN A 161 -31.57 -15.63 -23.32
C ASN A 161 -30.63 -15.74 -22.09
N PRO A 162 -31.08 -16.41 -21.00
CA PRO A 162 -30.29 -16.51 -19.76
C PRO A 162 -28.92 -17.15 -19.93
N GLN A 163 -28.74 -18.02 -20.91
CA GLN A 163 -27.45 -18.68 -21.15
C GLN A 163 -26.45 -17.73 -21.81
N VAL A 164 -26.91 -16.92 -22.77
CA VAL A 164 -26.08 -15.89 -23.42
C VAL A 164 -25.69 -14.81 -22.41
N GLU A 165 -26.66 -14.29 -21.64
CA GLU A 165 -26.41 -13.27 -20.60
C GLU A 165 -25.41 -13.75 -19.54
N LYS A 166 -25.50 -15.03 -19.16
CA LYS A 166 -24.54 -15.63 -18.20
C LYS A 166 -23.14 -15.74 -18.77
N GLY A 167 -23.01 -16.02 -20.06
CA GLY A 167 -21.74 -16.03 -20.80
C GLY A 167 -21.12 -14.65 -20.84
N LEU A 168 -21.85 -13.64 -21.27
CA LEU A 168 -21.42 -12.25 -21.35
C LEU A 168 -20.97 -11.71 -19.98
N ALA A 169 -21.73 -11.95 -18.93
CA ALA A 169 -21.37 -11.54 -17.58
C ALA A 169 -20.08 -12.22 -17.06
N LYS A 170 -19.79 -13.44 -17.51
CA LYS A 170 -18.53 -14.13 -17.20
C LYS A 170 -17.34 -13.51 -17.94
N GLU A 171 -17.52 -13.21 -19.21
CA GLU A 171 -16.50 -12.55 -20.05
C GLU A 171 -16.17 -11.15 -19.50
N GLU A 172 -17.18 -10.38 -19.13
CA GLU A 172 -17.04 -9.05 -18.55
C GLU A 172 -16.25 -9.07 -17.23
N ARG A 173 -16.54 -10.04 -16.36
CA ARG A 173 -15.77 -10.25 -15.13
C ARG A 173 -14.32 -10.64 -15.41
N ALA A 174 -14.08 -11.46 -16.42
CA ALA A 174 -12.74 -11.88 -16.82
C ALA A 174 -11.92 -10.74 -17.43
N ALA A 175 -12.59 -9.79 -18.10
CA ALA A 175 -11.97 -8.61 -18.70
C ALA A 175 -11.76 -7.45 -17.71
N ALA A 176 -12.28 -7.55 -16.47
CA ALA A 176 -12.12 -6.51 -15.47
C ALA A 176 -10.63 -6.20 -15.19
N PRO A 177 -10.27 -4.91 -15.06
CA PRO A 177 -8.89 -4.51 -14.76
C PRO A 177 -8.38 -5.17 -13.47
N GLN A 178 -7.19 -5.74 -13.54
CA GLN A 178 -6.53 -6.32 -12.36
C GLN A 178 -5.61 -5.29 -11.71
N TYR A 179 -5.47 -5.39 -10.39
CA TYR A 179 -4.51 -4.58 -9.67
C TYR A 179 -3.08 -4.84 -10.17
N ILE A 180 -2.33 -3.77 -10.45
CA ILE A 180 -1.00 -3.86 -11.09
C ILE A 180 -0.01 -4.70 -10.27
N GLY A 181 -0.06 -4.62 -8.95
CA GLY A 181 0.76 -5.42 -8.06
C GLY A 181 0.47 -6.92 -8.21
N ASP A 182 -0.82 -7.30 -8.27
CA ASP A 182 -1.22 -8.71 -8.44
C ASP A 182 -0.74 -9.26 -9.80
N VAL A 183 -0.80 -8.42 -10.86
CA VAL A 183 -0.28 -8.81 -12.19
C VAL A 183 1.23 -9.06 -12.15
N ARG A 184 1.97 -8.15 -11.53
CA ARG A 184 3.43 -8.27 -11.37
C ARG A 184 3.83 -9.45 -10.48
N ASN A 185 3.09 -9.67 -9.39
CA ASN A 185 3.36 -10.79 -8.47
C ASN A 185 3.20 -12.16 -9.12
N LYS A 186 2.32 -12.31 -10.12
CA LYS A 186 2.15 -13.58 -10.86
C LYS A 186 3.42 -14.05 -11.57
N SER A 187 4.25 -13.12 -12.02
CA SER A 187 5.51 -13.41 -12.72
C SER A 187 6.75 -13.29 -11.82
N MET A 188 6.58 -12.87 -10.58
CA MET A 188 7.68 -12.73 -9.63
C MET A 188 8.18 -14.11 -9.19
N GLU A 189 9.49 -14.31 -9.17
CA GLU A 189 10.11 -15.48 -8.58
C GLU A 189 10.16 -15.31 -7.06
N THR A 190 9.46 -16.18 -6.32
CA THR A 190 9.39 -16.11 -4.87
C THR A 190 10.66 -16.64 -4.18
N ALA A 191 10.84 -16.35 -2.89
CA ALA A 191 11.95 -16.93 -2.12
C ALA A 191 11.90 -18.46 -2.12
N VAL A 192 10.70 -19.04 -2.06
CA VAL A 192 10.48 -20.49 -2.09
C VAL A 192 10.73 -21.09 -3.48
N ASP A 193 10.48 -20.33 -4.56
CA ASP A 193 10.85 -20.77 -5.92
C ASP A 193 12.37 -20.83 -6.08
N ARG A 194 13.10 -19.87 -5.48
CA ARG A 194 14.57 -19.81 -5.50
C ARG A 194 15.22 -20.86 -4.61
N ASP A 195 14.63 -21.17 -3.48
CA ASP A 195 15.15 -22.20 -2.55
C ASP A 195 14.00 -23.06 -1.99
N PRO A 196 13.73 -24.22 -2.64
CA PRO A 196 12.67 -25.15 -2.21
C PRO A 196 12.82 -25.70 -0.78
N ARG A 197 13.99 -25.52 -0.14
CA ARG A 197 14.21 -25.94 1.26
C ARG A 197 13.50 -25.06 2.27
N LEU A 198 12.96 -23.92 1.81
CA LEU A 198 12.17 -23.00 2.64
C LEU A 198 10.69 -23.43 2.81
N LYS A 199 10.27 -24.50 2.13
CA LYS A 199 8.92 -25.08 2.25
C LYS A 199 8.73 -25.92 3.49
#